data_3a4f1503d7a91b73b8e92a3bdbb1f097
#
_entry.id   3a4f1503d7a91b73b8e92a3bdbb1f097
#
_cell.length_a   1.000
_cell.length_b   1.000
_cell.length_c   1.000
_cell.angle_alpha   90.00
_cell.angle_beta   90.00
_cell.angle_gamma   90.00
#
_symmetry.space_group_name_H-M   'P 1'
#
loop_
_entity.id
_entity.type
_entity.pdbx_description
1 polymer ?
#
loop_
_entity_poly.entity_id
_entity_poly.type
_entity_poly.pdbx_seq_one_letter_code
_entity_poly.pdbx_strand_id
1 'polypeptide(L)'
;MISTNQFKNGNHIDIEGTVFKILEFQHVKPGKGGAFVRTKLRRASDGAVIDRTFRAGEKFRPVRTEARKMQFLYADGSDAHFMDESSYEQLAIPEASVGETLKWVKPNETVDMLYIDGAPADIQLSASVELEVTHTEPGVKGDTASGGGNKPATLETGATVQVPLFVNIGDRIKVDTRSGSYMSRA
;
A
#
# COMPACT_ATOMS: atom_id res chain seq x y z
N MET A 1 11.69 -20.08 -9.94
CA MET A 1 11.02 -19.07 -10.78
C MET A 1 9.56 -18.95 -10.39
N ILE A 2 9.02 -17.73 -10.37
CA ILE A 2 7.61 -17.47 -10.13
C ILE A 2 6.85 -17.42 -11.46
N SER A 3 5.72 -18.12 -11.57
CA SER A 3 4.87 -18.07 -12.75
C SER A 3 3.64 -17.18 -12.51
N THR A 4 2.98 -16.77 -13.59
CA THR A 4 1.75 -15.97 -13.50
C THR A 4 0.65 -16.67 -12.70
N ASN A 5 0.65 -18.00 -12.66
CA ASN A 5 -0.32 -18.78 -11.87
C ASN A 5 -0.10 -18.66 -10.36
N GLN A 6 1.07 -18.19 -9.96
CA GLN A 6 1.46 -17.99 -8.55
C GLN A 6 1.38 -16.52 -8.13
N PHE A 7 0.91 -15.63 -8.99
CA PHE A 7 0.80 -14.20 -8.69
C PHE A 7 -0.13 -13.95 -7.51
N LYS A 8 0.31 -13.05 -6.65
CA LYS A 8 -0.49 -12.48 -5.56
C LYS A 8 -0.26 -10.96 -5.55
N ASN A 9 -1.27 -10.21 -5.19
CA ASN A 9 -1.12 -8.77 -4.98
C ASN A 9 -0.04 -8.51 -3.93
N GLY A 10 0.87 -7.59 -4.23
CA GLY A 10 2.02 -7.30 -3.37
C GLY A 10 3.28 -8.11 -3.66
N ASN A 11 3.22 -9.15 -4.49
CA ASN A 11 4.43 -9.86 -4.92
C ASN A 11 5.34 -8.95 -5.75
N HIS A 12 6.63 -9.22 -5.69
CA HIS A 12 7.63 -8.56 -6.52
C HIS A 12 8.19 -9.53 -7.55
N ILE A 13 8.34 -9.06 -8.77
CA ILE A 13 8.88 -9.83 -9.89
C ILE A 13 9.96 -9.03 -10.60
N ASP A 14 10.94 -9.73 -11.15
CA ASP A 14 11.98 -9.15 -12.00
C ASP A 14 11.60 -9.37 -13.47
N ILE A 15 11.45 -8.27 -14.20
CA ILE A 15 11.22 -8.27 -15.65
C ILE A 15 12.43 -7.60 -16.30
N GLU A 16 13.28 -8.41 -16.91
CA GLU A 16 14.48 -7.95 -17.64
C GLU A 16 15.37 -7.02 -16.81
N GLY A 17 15.59 -7.35 -15.53
CA GLY A 17 16.42 -6.57 -14.62
C GLY A 17 15.71 -5.43 -13.90
N THR A 18 14.45 -5.20 -14.17
CA THR A 18 13.64 -4.19 -13.47
C THR A 18 12.66 -4.87 -12.52
N VAL A 19 12.66 -4.45 -11.26
CA VAL A 19 11.76 -4.99 -10.24
C VAL A 19 10.45 -4.23 -10.23
N PHE A 20 9.35 -4.98 -10.26
CA PHE A 20 7.98 -4.46 -10.18
C PHE A 20 7.21 -5.12 -9.04
N LYS A 21 6.35 -4.35 -8.39
CA LYS A 21 5.34 -4.85 -7.46
C LYS A 21 4.04 -5.09 -8.22
N ILE A 22 3.42 -6.24 -8.02
CA ILE A 22 2.10 -6.56 -8.58
C ILE A 22 1.05 -5.86 -7.74
N LEU A 23 0.34 -4.90 -8.32
CA LEU A 23 -0.76 -4.19 -7.67
C LEU A 23 -2.07 -4.94 -7.84
N GLU A 24 -2.37 -5.33 -9.07
CA GLU A 24 -3.57 -6.06 -9.44
C GLU A 24 -3.26 -7.00 -10.60
N PHE A 25 -3.99 -8.09 -10.71
CA PHE A 25 -3.91 -8.99 -11.86
C PHE A 25 -5.24 -9.66 -12.12
N GLN A 26 -5.48 -10.02 -13.37
CA GLN A 26 -6.68 -10.71 -13.81
C GLN A 26 -6.32 -11.78 -14.83
N HIS A 27 -6.72 -13.01 -14.54
CA HIS A 27 -6.62 -14.13 -15.50
C HIS A 27 -7.78 -14.04 -16.49
N VAL A 28 -7.45 -14.07 -17.78
CA VAL A 28 -8.44 -14.02 -18.87
C VAL A 28 -8.28 -15.24 -19.76
N LYS A 29 -9.37 -15.98 -19.95
CA LYS A 29 -9.46 -17.11 -20.88
C LYS A 29 -10.40 -16.72 -22.02
N PRO A 30 -9.89 -16.24 -23.17
CA PRO A 30 -10.74 -15.93 -24.30
C PRO A 30 -11.28 -17.22 -24.93
N GLY A 31 -12.42 -17.13 -25.61
CA GLY A 31 -13.02 -18.28 -26.31
C GLY A 31 -12.17 -18.77 -27.50
N LYS A 32 -11.33 -17.92 -28.07
CA LYS A 32 -10.33 -18.25 -29.09
C LYS A 32 -9.00 -17.60 -28.69
N GLY A 33 -7.91 -18.36 -28.79
CA GLY A 33 -6.57 -17.89 -28.43
C GLY A 33 -6.09 -18.39 -27.07
N GLY A 34 -4.84 -18.07 -26.74
CA GLY A 34 -4.20 -18.47 -25.47
C GLY A 34 -4.69 -17.63 -24.29
N ALA A 35 -4.77 -18.24 -23.12
CA ALA A 35 -5.05 -17.54 -21.88
C ALA A 35 -3.92 -16.53 -21.57
N PHE A 36 -4.29 -15.39 -20.99
CA PHE A 36 -3.35 -14.35 -20.63
C PHE A 36 -3.70 -13.73 -19.28
N VAL A 37 -2.76 -12.98 -18.72
CA VAL A 37 -2.91 -12.30 -17.42
C VAL A 37 -2.66 -10.82 -17.62
N ARG A 38 -3.69 -10.01 -17.38
CA ARG A 38 -3.56 -8.54 -17.33
C ARG A 38 -3.04 -8.17 -15.97
N THR A 39 -1.97 -7.38 -15.90
CA THR A 39 -1.30 -7.07 -14.66
C THR A 39 -1.01 -5.58 -14.57
N LYS A 40 -1.37 -4.98 -13.45
CA LYS A 40 -0.97 -3.62 -13.09
C LYS A 40 0.26 -3.71 -12.19
N LEU A 41 1.32 -3.04 -12.59
CA LEU A 41 2.63 -3.11 -11.96
C LEU A 41 3.10 -1.73 -11.51
N ARG A 42 3.79 -1.69 -10.38
CA ARG A 42 4.51 -0.50 -9.92
C ARG A 42 6.01 -0.78 -9.95
N ARG A 43 6.75 0.07 -10.64
CA ARG A 43 8.21 -0.02 -10.65
C ARG A 43 8.76 0.32 -9.27
N ALA A 44 9.61 -0.55 -8.71
CA ALA A 44 10.15 -0.37 -7.36
C ALA A 44 11.08 0.85 -7.26
N SER A 45 11.81 1.19 -8.32
CA SER A 45 12.82 2.25 -8.30
C SER A 45 12.25 3.67 -8.25
N ASP A 46 11.11 3.93 -8.90
CA ASP A 46 10.55 5.28 -9.04
C ASP A 46 9.03 5.38 -8.79
N GLY A 47 8.37 4.25 -8.53
CA GLY A 47 6.93 4.20 -8.29
C GLY A 47 6.06 4.33 -9.54
N ALA A 48 6.62 4.35 -10.74
CA ALA A 48 5.85 4.43 -11.97
C ALA A 48 4.91 3.22 -12.12
N VAL A 49 3.65 3.47 -12.44
CA VAL A 49 2.63 2.43 -12.61
C VAL A 49 2.44 2.16 -14.09
N ILE A 50 2.52 0.89 -14.48
CA ILE A 50 2.32 0.44 -15.85
C ILE A 50 1.33 -0.73 -15.88
N ASP A 51 0.62 -0.87 -17.00
CA ASP A 51 -0.17 -2.05 -17.29
C ASP A 51 0.59 -2.96 -18.24
N ARG A 52 0.62 -4.25 -17.96
CA ARG A 52 1.30 -5.23 -18.79
C ARG A 52 0.52 -6.53 -18.86
N THR A 53 0.51 -7.15 -20.04
CA THR A 53 -0.17 -8.43 -20.29
C THR A 53 0.88 -9.52 -20.48
N PHE A 54 0.73 -10.61 -19.75
CA PHE A 54 1.59 -11.79 -19.82
C PHE A 54 0.81 -12.98 -20.33
N ARG A 55 1.51 -13.93 -20.91
CA ARG A 55 0.92 -15.24 -21.25
C ARG A 55 0.67 -16.02 -19.95
N ALA A 56 -0.41 -16.78 -19.90
CA ALA A 56 -0.65 -17.68 -18.78
C ALA A 56 0.49 -18.70 -18.66
N GLY A 57 1.02 -18.85 -17.45
CA GLY A 57 2.15 -19.75 -17.19
C GLY A 57 3.53 -19.16 -17.48
N GLU A 58 3.62 -17.91 -17.95
CA GLU A 58 4.90 -17.22 -18.10
C GLU A 58 5.65 -17.14 -16.78
N LYS A 59 6.97 -17.34 -16.83
CA LYS A 59 7.82 -17.42 -15.64
C LYS A 59 8.75 -16.22 -15.56
N PHE A 60 8.96 -15.75 -14.33
CA PHE A 60 9.82 -14.61 -14.02
C PHE A 60 10.91 -15.03 -13.04
N ARG A 61 12.01 -14.30 -13.09
CA ARG A 61 13.11 -14.45 -12.15
C ARG A 61 12.63 -14.12 -10.73
N PRO A 62 12.94 -14.97 -9.72
CA PRO A 62 12.63 -14.63 -8.33
C PRO A 62 13.50 -13.47 -7.87
N VAL A 63 12.95 -12.63 -7.01
CA VAL A 63 13.69 -11.55 -6.36
C VAL A 63 14.05 -11.96 -4.94
N ARG A 64 15.26 -11.60 -4.52
CA ARG A 64 15.71 -11.82 -3.15
C ARG A 64 15.14 -10.72 -2.26
N THR A 65 14.41 -11.10 -1.22
CA THR A 65 13.78 -10.16 -0.30
C THR A 65 14.34 -10.30 1.11
N GLU A 66 14.45 -9.18 1.81
CA GLU A 66 14.86 -9.08 3.20
C GLU A 66 14.03 -7.98 3.88
N ALA A 67 13.59 -8.21 5.11
CA ALA A 67 12.91 -7.19 5.90
C ALA A 67 13.86 -6.62 6.95
N ARG A 68 13.89 -5.29 7.05
CA ARG A 68 14.64 -4.58 8.10
C ARG A 68 13.75 -3.63 8.84
N LYS A 69 13.90 -3.56 10.16
CA LYS A 69 13.16 -2.61 10.99
C LYS A 69 13.75 -1.22 10.85
N MET A 70 12.91 -0.28 10.44
CA MET A 70 13.29 1.11 10.24
C MET A 70 12.26 2.04 10.89
N GLN A 71 12.73 3.16 11.40
CA GLN A 71 11.89 4.22 11.91
C GLN A 71 11.59 5.21 10.80
N PHE A 72 10.31 5.49 10.56
CA PHE A 72 9.89 6.55 9.66
C PHE A 72 10.13 7.90 10.34
N LEU A 73 10.85 8.80 9.70
CA LEU A 73 11.18 10.12 10.24
C LEU A 73 10.21 11.18 9.73
N TYR A 74 10.24 11.45 8.44
CA TYR A 74 9.39 12.45 7.78
C TYR A 74 9.37 12.26 6.26
N ALA A 75 8.40 12.91 5.62
CA ALA A 75 8.33 13.03 4.17
C ALA A 75 8.44 14.51 3.77
N ASP A 76 9.19 14.81 2.72
CA ASP A 76 9.46 16.18 2.29
C ASP A 76 8.74 16.60 0.99
N GLY A 77 7.82 15.77 0.50
CA GLY A 77 7.10 15.96 -0.75
C GLY A 77 7.80 15.34 -1.96
N SER A 78 9.04 14.93 -1.83
CA SER A 78 9.84 14.23 -2.83
C SER A 78 10.28 12.85 -2.34
N ASP A 79 10.87 12.82 -1.16
CA ASP A 79 11.39 11.61 -0.54
C ASP A 79 10.79 11.38 0.85
N ALA A 80 10.67 10.10 1.22
CA ALA A 80 10.39 9.66 2.57
C ALA A 80 11.70 9.25 3.25
N HIS A 81 11.93 9.74 4.47
CA HIS A 81 13.18 9.56 5.20
C HIS A 81 12.99 8.56 6.34
N PHE A 82 13.91 7.59 6.41
CA PHE A 82 13.90 6.51 7.40
C PHE A 82 15.25 6.38 8.06
N MET A 83 15.26 5.78 9.25
CA MET A 83 16.48 5.45 9.98
C MET A 83 16.46 3.97 10.36
N ASP A 84 17.55 3.26 10.04
CA ASP A 84 17.74 1.87 10.46
C ASP A 84 17.88 1.80 11.98
N GLU A 85 17.08 0.99 12.65
CA GLU A 85 17.10 0.87 14.12
C GLU A 85 18.38 0.21 14.66
N SER A 86 19.06 -0.58 13.82
CA SER A 86 20.27 -1.29 14.22
C SER A 86 21.54 -0.47 13.99
N SER A 87 21.67 0.16 12.83
CA SER A 87 22.88 0.89 12.42
C SER A 87 22.77 2.40 12.63
N TYR A 88 21.56 2.92 12.85
CA TYR A 88 21.23 4.35 12.90
C TYR A 88 21.53 5.12 11.60
N GLU A 89 21.78 4.41 10.53
CA GLU A 89 21.95 5.01 9.21
C GLU A 89 20.61 5.50 8.68
N GLN A 90 20.63 6.70 8.11
CA GLN A 90 19.46 7.30 7.49
C GLN A 90 19.46 7.04 5.98
N LEU A 91 18.28 6.84 5.41
CA LEU A 91 18.09 6.70 3.98
C LEU A 91 16.83 7.42 3.53
N ALA A 92 16.81 7.79 2.26
CA ALA A 92 15.68 8.42 1.60
C ALA A 92 15.18 7.52 0.48
N ILE A 93 13.86 7.39 0.38
CA ILE A 93 13.18 6.63 -0.67
C ILE A 93 12.20 7.57 -1.36
N PRO A 94 12.08 7.55 -2.71
CA PRO A 94 11.07 8.36 -3.39
C PRO A 94 9.66 8.09 -2.83
N GLU A 95 8.93 9.15 -2.48
CA GLU A 95 7.55 9.00 -1.97
C GLU A 95 6.67 8.26 -2.97
N ALA A 96 6.90 8.43 -4.27
CA ALA A 96 6.16 7.71 -5.30
C ALA A 96 6.25 6.18 -5.16
N SER A 97 7.37 5.67 -4.64
CA SER A 97 7.57 4.22 -4.45
C SER A 97 6.80 3.67 -3.25
N VAL A 98 6.56 4.48 -2.21
CA VAL A 98 5.98 4.04 -0.93
C VAL A 98 4.72 4.81 -0.52
N GLY A 99 4.25 5.77 -1.33
CA GLY A 99 3.18 6.71 -0.97
C GLY A 99 1.87 6.04 -0.57
N GLU A 100 1.48 4.97 -1.25
CA GLU A 100 0.25 4.23 -0.93
C GLU A 100 0.30 3.55 0.44
N THR A 101 1.48 3.18 0.90
CA THR A 101 1.70 2.56 2.20
C THR A 101 1.97 3.62 3.27
N LEU A 102 2.71 4.66 2.89
CA LEU A 102 3.16 5.71 3.80
C LEU A 102 2.01 6.48 4.45
N LYS A 103 0.89 6.62 3.76
CA LYS A 103 -0.31 7.30 4.30
C LYS A 103 -0.90 6.65 5.55
N TRP A 104 -0.46 5.44 5.90
CA TRP A 104 -0.88 4.71 7.10
C TRP A 104 0.17 4.72 8.22
N VAL A 105 1.31 5.36 8.00
CA VAL A 105 2.45 5.36 8.93
C VAL A 105 2.58 6.72 9.59
N LYS A 106 2.63 6.71 10.93
CA LYS A 106 2.87 7.93 11.72
C LYS A 106 4.35 8.28 11.78
N PRO A 107 4.73 9.56 11.90
CA PRO A 107 6.11 9.95 12.19
C PRO A 107 6.64 9.23 13.44
N ASN A 108 7.90 8.81 13.38
CA ASN A 108 8.61 8.06 14.42
C ASN A 108 8.10 6.63 14.67
N GLU A 109 7.17 6.15 13.87
CA GLU A 109 6.71 4.76 13.93
C GLU A 109 7.72 3.82 13.31
N THR A 110 7.91 2.64 13.91
CA THR A 110 8.75 1.58 13.37
C THR A 110 7.98 0.77 12.35
N VAL A 111 8.58 0.56 11.20
CA VAL A 111 8.02 -0.23 10.09
C VAL A 111 9.00 -1.30 9.65
N ASP A 112 8.48 -2.33 9.00
CA ASP A 112 9.29 -3.31 8.30
C ASP A 112 9.54 -2.82 6.88
N MET A 113 10.79 -2.46 6.57
CA MET A 113 11.21 -2.07 5.24
C MET A 113 11.60 -3.31 4.44
N LEU A 114 10.94 -3.52 3.31
CA LEU A 114 11.27 -4.59 2.39
C LEU A 114 12.44 -4.16 1.50
N TYR A 115 13.54 -4.90 1.59
CA TYR A 115 14.68 -4.79 0.70
C TYR A 115 14.59 -5.85 -0.39
N ILE A 116 14.83 -5.46 -1.62
CA ILE A 116 14.85 -6.35 -2.78
C ILE A 116 16.21 -6.24 -3.44
N ASP A 117 16.93 -7.36 -3.53
CA ASP A 117 18.28 -7.43 -4.05
C ASP A 117 19.24 -6.39 -3.43
N GLY A 118 19.06 -6.13 -2.12
CA GLY A 118 19.89 -5.21 -1.34
C GLY A 118 19.46 -3.74 -1.39
N ALA A 119 18.39 -3.39 -2.09
CA ALA A 119 17.85 -2.03 -2.17
C ALA A 119 16.50 -1.91 -1.50
N PRO A 120 16.22 -0.81 -0.75
CA PRO A 120 14.91 -0.59 -0.17
C PRO A 120 13.86 -0.41 -1.27
N ALA A 121 12.72 -1.08 -1.15
CA ALA A 121 11.71 -1.11 -2.19
C ALA A 121 10.30 -0.75 -1.71
N ASP A 122 9.91 -1.17 -0.52
CA ASP A 122 8.54 -0.96 -0.03
C ASP A 122 8.47 -1.09 1.50
N ILE A 123 7.36 -0.66 2.05
CA ILE A 123 7.04 -0.79 3.47
C ILE A 123 6.02 -1.92 3.62
N GLN A 124 6.29 -2.84 4.53
CA GLN A 124 5.33 -3.87 4.92
C GLN A 124 4.51 -3.38 6.10
N LEU A 125 3.20 -3.34 5.95
CA LEU A 125 2.26 -2.96 7.00
C LEU A 125 1.49 -4.15 7.53
N SER A 126 1.02 -4.03 8.78
CA SER A 126 -0.03 -4.89 9.30
C SER A 126 -1.30 -4.75 8.45
N ALA A 127 -2.15 -5.78 8.44
CA ALA A 127 -3.40 -5.77 7.68
C ALA A 127 -4.35 -4.64 8.09
N SER A 128 -4.21 -4.15 9.32
CA SER A 128 -4.98 -3.01 9.83
C SER A 128 -4.12 -2.12 10.71
N VAL A 129 -4.52 -0.84 10.79
CA VAL A 129 -3.89 0.17 11.65
C VAL A 129 -4.96 0.92 12.43
N GLU A 130 -4.59 1.43 13.60
CA GLU A 130 -5.44 2.28 14.42
C GLU A 130 -4.95 3.73 14.33
N LEU A 131 -5.82 4.63 13.89
CA LEU A 131 -5.49 6.03 13.68
C LEU A 131 -6.58 6.92 14.25
N GLU A 132 -6.17 8.11 14.73
CA GLU A 132 -7.08 9.11 15.26
C GLU A 132 -7.67 9.96 14.12
N VAL A 133 -8.96 10.24 14.22
CA VAL A 133 -9.65 11.18 13.32
C VAL A 133 -9.30 12.61 13.74
N THR A 134 -8.67 13.36 12.85
CA THR A 134 -8.28 14.75 13.10
C THR A 134 -9.27 15.74 12.55
N HIS A 135 -10.02 15.38 11.51
CA HIS A 135 -11.06 16.20 10.93
C HIS A 135 -12.17 15.36 10.31
N THR A 136 -13.41 15.72 10.58
CA THR A 136 -14.60 15.18 9.91
C THR A 136 -15.78 16.13 10.12
N GLU A 137 -16.72 16.10 9.19
CA GLU A 137 -17.96 16.87 9.33
C GLU A 137 -18.92 16.19 10.32
N PRO A 138 -19.79 16.95 11.02
CA PRO A 138 -20.85 16.38 11.82
C PRO A 138 -21.81 15.57 10.95
N GLY A 139 -22.22 14.41 11.45
CA GLY A 139 -23.29 13.64 10.79
C GLY A 139 -24.62 14.37 10.88
N VAL A 140 -25.29 14.59 9.74
CA VAL A 140 -26.59 15.26 9.69
C VAL A 140 -27.69 14.24 9.97
N LYS A 141 -28.56 14.50 10.97
CA LYS A 141 -29.76 13.72 11.22
C LYS A 141 -30.73 13.92 10.05
N GLY A 142 -30.88 12.98 9.21
CA GLY A 142 -31.73 13.04 8.01
C GLY A 142 -31.16 12.25 6.87
N ASP A 143 -29.85 12.17 6.78
CA ASP A 143 -29.14 11.30 5.82
C ASP A 143 -29.23 9.82 6.21
N THR A 144 -29.71 9.53 7.41
CA THR A 144 -29.91 8.17 7.93
C THR A 144 -31.20 7.50 7.48
N ALA A 145 -32.09 8.22 6.81
CA ALA A 145 -33.38 7.68 6.32
C ALA A 145 -33.21 6.53 5.32
N SER A 146 -32.04 6.38 4.74
CA SER A 146 -31.69 5.31 3.80
C SER A 146 -30.75 4.23 4.39
N GLY A 147 -30.56 4.18 5.71
CA GLY A 147 -29.88 3.06 6.37
C GLY A 147 -28.38 3.08 6.41
N GLY A 148 -27.75 4.24 6.49
CA GLY A 148 -26.33 4.35 6.78
C GLY A 148 -25.54 5.04 5.67
N GLY A 149 -25.46 6.34 5.74
CA GLY A 149 -24.53 7.12 4.94
C GLY A 149 -23.12 7.05 5.51
N ASN A 150 -22.14 7.30 4.67
CA ASN A 150 -20.75 7.51 5.06
C ASN A 150 -20.37 8.97 4.84
N LYS A 151 -19.33 9.40 5.52
CA LYS A 151 -18.73 10.73 5.36
C LYS A 151 -17.22 10.62 5.31
N PRO A 152 -16.51 11.56 4.66
CA PRO A 152 -15.05 11.58 4.69
C PRO A 152 -14.53 12.00 6.06
N ALA A 153 -13.48 11.34 6.51
CA ALA A 153 -12.72 11.71 7.70
C ALA A 153 -11.23 11.77 7.35
N THR A 154 -10.57 12.79 7.84
CA THR A 154 -9.11 12.93 7.74
C THR A 154 -8.48 12.37 9.00
N LEU A 155 -7.47 11.54 8.82
CA LEU A 155 -6.75 10.87 9.90
C LEU A 155 -5.46 11.60 10.24
N GLU A 156 -4.86 11.28 11.39
CA GLU A 156 -3.62 11.90 11.87
C GLU A 156 -2.43 11.79 10.91
N THR A 157 -2.45 10.83 9.98
CA THR A 157 -1.44 10.69 8.91
C THR A 157 -1.72 11.52 7.68
N GLY A 158 -2.84 12.24 7.63
CA GLY A 158 -3.31 12.98 6.46
C GLY A 158 -4.15 12.16 5.49
N ALA A 159 -4.29 10.86 5.71
CA ALA A 159 -5.13 9.99 4.88
C ALA A 159 -6.62 10.32 5.07
N THR A 160 -7.40 10.19 4.00
CA THR A 160 -8.85 10.35 4.02
C THR A 160 -9.52 9.00 3.87
N VAL A 161 -10.49 8.71 4.74
CA VAL A 161 -11.24 7.45 4.76
C VAL A 161 -12.73 7.75 4.88
N GLN A 162 -13.56 6.96 4.20
CA GLN A 162 -15.01 7.01 4.38
C GLN A 162 -15.39 6.30 5.68
N VAL A 163 -16.06 7.01 6.58
CA VAL A 163 -16.47 6.51 7.89
C VAL A 163 -17.97 6.64 8.08
N PRO A 164 -18.56 5.82 9.00
CA PRO A 164 -19.96 6.01 9.39
C PRO A 164 -20.23 7.40 9.97
N LEU A 165 -21.47 7.87 9.88
CA LEU A 165 -21.85 9.21 10.31
C LEU A 165 -21.64 9.46 11.81
N PHE A 166 -21.62 8.42 12.64
CA PHE A 166 -21.41 8.55 14.09
C PHE A 166 -19.96 8.83 14.52
N VAL A 167 -19.01 8.72 13.61
CA VAL A 167 -17.59 8.97 13.91
C VAL A 167 -17.35 10.46 14.07
N ASN A 168 -16.63 10.83 15.14
CA ASN A 168 -16.34 12.22 15.49
C ASN A 168 -14.83 12.48 15.52
N ILE A 169 -14.47 13.76 15.50
CA ILE A 169 -13.07 14.20 15.71
C ILE A 169 -12.61 13.68 17.07
N GLY A 170 -11.39 13.15 17.12
CA GLY A 170 -10.80 12.55 18.32
C GLY A 170 -11.06 11.05 18.47
N ASP A 171 -11.97 10.48 17.72
CA ASP A 171 -12.20 9.04 17.73
C ASP A 171 -11.00 8.30 17.12
N ARG A 172 -10.63 7.17 17.70
CA ARG A 172 -9.68 6.24 17.09
C ARG A 172 -10.44 5.20 16.32
N ILE A 173 -10.02 4.98 15.10
CA ILE A 173 -10.64 4.01 14.20
C ILE A 173 -9.61 3.00 13.70
N LYS A 174 -10.10 1.82 13.41
CA LYS A 174 -9.33 0.75 12.78
C LYS A 174 -9.61 0.74 11.29
N VAL A 175 -8.57 0.77 10.49
CA VAL A 175 -8.64 0.85 9.02
C VAL A 175 -7.91 -0.33 8.41
N ASP A 176 -8.50 -0.94 7.41
CA ASP A 176 -7.84 -1.95 6.58
C ASP A 176 -6.83 -1.27 5.67
N THR A 177 -5.56 -1.62 5.82
CA THR A 177 -4.48 -1.00 5.04
C THR A 177 -4.44 -1.42 3.57
N ARG A 178 -5.10 -2.52 3.23
CA ARG A 178 -5.16 -3.02 1.84
C ARG A 178 -6.21 -2.30 1.02
N SER A 179 -7.41 -2.15 1.59
CA SER A 179 -8.55 -1.53 0.91
C SER A 179 -8.68 -0.03 1.22
N GLY A 180 -8.07 0.45 2.29
CA GLY A 180 -8.27 1.80 2.79
C GLY A 180 -9.64 2.01 3.42
N SER A 181 -10.30 0.94 3.86
CA SER A 181 -11.67 0.97 4.37
C SER A 181 -11.74 0.98 5.89
N TYR A 182 -12.70 1.72 6.42
CA TYR A 182 -13.06 1.67 7.83
C TYR A 182 -13.48 0.25 8.24
N MET A 183 -12.97 -0.23 9.36
CA MET A 183 -13.34 -1.53 9.92
C MET A 183 -14.22 -1.40 11.17
N SER A 184 -13.75 -0.63 12.13
CA SER A 184 -14.44 -0.44 13.42
C SER A 184 -13.84 0.75 14.18
N ARG A 185 -14.51 1.14 15.27
CA ARG A 185 -13.86 1.93 16.31
C ARG A 185 -12.79 1.09 17.01
N ALA A 186 -11.72 1.74 17.36
CA ALA A 186 -10.65 1.11 18.15
C ALA A 186 -10.95 1.22 19.64
#